data_6b006bb67ebba515dca645e5c0c77364
#
_entry.id   6b006bb67ebba515dca645e5c0c77364
#
_cell.length_a   1.000
_cell.length_b   1.000
_cell.length_c   1.000
_cell.angle_alpha   90.00
_cell.angle_beta   90.00
_cell.angle_gamma   90.00
#
_symmetry.space_group_name_H-M   'P 1'
#
loop_
_entity.id
_entity.type
_entity.pdbx_description
1 polymer ?
#
loop_
_entity_poly.entity_id
_entity_poly.type
_entity_poly.pdbx_seq_one_letter_code
_entity_poly.pdbx_strand_id
1 'polypeptide(L)'
;MYNNGVKIRMIVLFFLIFVGGCGGSVTRYVNPTANFSYIRKVAVLPFNNLSDDRYAGERIRNSLIVDLMSRGAFDVVEQGEVTKVIGVIFREAGVEEGKAVPVDKEALKLIGEKLSVQAVILGSVDEYSSGGYAGGNVVSVAMRMLDTSSGIILWQAKATETGRSVWRKLVGIEEVDRSELTKSAVKHILDTLL
;
A
#
# COMPACT_ATOMS: atom_id res chain seq x y z
N MET A 1 56.69 -15.43 2.91
CA MET A 1 55.91 -14.49 2.11
C MET A 1 54.43 -14.85 2.23
N TYR A 2 53.70 -14.20 3.12
CA TYR A 2 52.30 -14.51 3.38
C TYR A 2 51.41 -13.76 2.38
N ASN A 3 50.58 -14.53 1.68
CA ASN A 3 49.89 -14.17 0.43
C ASN A 3 48.85 -13.02 0.60
N ASN A 4 49.25 -11.78 0.27
CA ASN A 4 48.42 -10.59 0.28
C ASN A 4 47.16 -10.73 -0.60
N GLY A 5 47.18 -11.59 -1.62
CA GLY A 5 46.04 -11.83 -2.51
C GLY A 5 44.85 -12.54 -1.83
N VAL A 6 45.11 -13.40 -0.84
CA VAL A 6 44.06 -14.10 -0.09
C VAL A 6 43.36 -13.14 0.87
N LYS A 7 44.10 -12.23 1.51
CA LYS A 7 43.54 -11.20 2.40
C LYS A 7 42.67 -10.20 1.63
N ILE A 8 43.08 -9.77 0.47
CA ILE A 8 42.32 -8.85 -0.40
C ILE A 8 41.04 -9.53 -0.90
N ARG A 9 41.10 -10.79 -1.32
CA ARG A 9 39.90 -11.57 -1.73
C ARG A 9 38.93 -11.79 -0.57
N MET A 10 39.41 -12.05 0.64
CA MET A 10 38.56 -12.21 1.84
C MET A 10 37.91 -10.90 2.25
N ILE A 11 38.61 -9.76 2.14
CA ILE A 11 38.07 -8.43 2.44
C ILE A 11 37.00 -8.05 1.41
N VAL A 12 37.23 -8.32 0.13
CA VAL A 12 36.24 -8.07 -0.94
C VAL A 12 35.01 -8.97 -0.77
N LEU A 13 35.20 -10.23 -0.39
CA LEU A 13 34.08 -11.15 -0.12
C LEU A 13 33.26 -10.73 1.12
N PHE A 14 33.93 -10.24 2.16
CA PHE A 14 33.29 -9.71 3.36
C PHE A 14 32.53 -8.42 3.10
N PHE A 15 33.03 -7.57 2.18
CA PHE A 15 32.36 -6.33 1.77
C PHE A 15 31.11 -6.58 0.92
N LEU A 16 31.08 -7.66 0.13
CA LEU A 16 29.91 -8.04 -0.70
C LEU A 16 28.72 -8.55 0.14
N ILE A 17 28.93 -9.04 1.36
CA ILE A 17 27.87 -9.53 2.25
C ILE A 17 27.12 -8.38 2.94
N PHE A 18 27.69 -7.18 3.01
CA PHE A 18 27.12 -6.04 3.70
C PHE A 18 26.22 -5.13 2.83
N VAL A 19 26.02 -5.45 1.56
CA VAL A 19 25.20 -4.63 0.64
C VAL A 19 23.70 -4.99 0.68
N GLY A 20 23.28 -5.92 1.52
CA GLY A 20 21.88 -6.34 1.65
C GLY A 20 21.22 -5.70 2.86
N GLY A 21 20.51 -4.58 2.70
CA GLY A 21 19.69 -4.09 3.79
C GLY A 21 19.27 -2.63 3.76
N CYS A 22 18.60 -2.19 2.73
CA CYS A 22 17.68 -1.06 2.80
C CYS A 22 16.37 -1.52 2.16
N GLY A 23 15.60 -2.26 2.91
CA GLY A 23 14.30 -2.73 2.49
C GLY A 23 13.24 -2.21 3.43
N GLY A 24 12.17 -1.68 2.88
CA GLY A 24 10.95 -1.48 3.61
C GLY A 24 10.47 -2.80 4.23
N SER A 25 9.71 -2.74 5.30
CA SER A 25 9.08 -3.92 5.89
C SER A 25 7.71 -4.14 5.26
N VAL A 26 7.46 -5.38 4.79
CA VAL A 26 6.14 -5.79 4.31
C VAL A 26 5.61 -6.91 5.17
N THR A 27 4.40 -6.74 5.68
CA THR A 27 3.65 -7.79 6.39
C THR A 27 2.41 -8.10 5.59
N ARG A 28 2.06 -9.38 5.43
CA ARG A 28 0.90 -9.82 4.66
C ARG A 28 0.08 -10.88 5.39
N TYR A 29 -1.19 -10.90 5.07
CA TYR A 29 -2.13 -11.97 5.38
C TYR A 29 -2.92 -12.30 4.12
N VAL A 30 -3.03 -13.58 3.81
CA VAL A 30 -3.92 -14.09 2.76
C VAL A 30 -4.82 -15.13 3.42
N ASN A 31 -6.13 -14.98 3.26
CA ASN A 31 -7.06 -15.94 3.84
C ASN A 31 -6.88 -17.30 3.16
N PRO A 32 -6.59 -18.38 3.91
CA PRO A 32 -6.34 -19.70 3.33
C PRO A 32 -7.54 -20.29 2.58
N THR A 33 -8.75 -19.82 2.88
CA THR A 33 -9.99 -20.28 2.24
C THR A 33 -10.46 -19.32 1.14
N ALA A 34 -9.72 -18.23 0.88
CA ALA A 34 -10.09 -17.26 -0.15
C ALA A 34 -9.94 -17.86 -1.55
N ASN A 35 -10.98 -17.73 -2.33
CA ASN A 35 -10.92 -18.01 -3.77
C ASN A 35 -10.90 -16.68 -4.53
N PHE A 36 -9.80 -16.35 -5.16
CA PHE A 36 -9.66 -15.12 -5.95
C PHE A 36 -10.18 -15.27 -7.38
N SER A 37 -10.44 -16.49 -7.86
CA SER A 37 -10.75 -16.75 -9.27
C SER A 37 -12.08 -16.15 -9.77
N TYR A 38 -13.01 -15.86 -8.85
CA TYR A 38 -14.28 -15.22 -9.21
C TYR A 38 -14.22 -13.69 -9.18
N ILE A 39 -13.16 -13.12 -8.62
CA ILE A 39 -13.00 -11.67 -8.52
C ILE A 39 -12.52 -11.15 -9.88
N ARG A 40 -13.37 -10.41 -10.56
CA ARG A 40 -13.07 -9.80 -11.87
C ARG A 40 -12.99 -8.29 -11.76
N LYS A 41 -13.91 -7.70 -11.01
CA LYS A 41 -14.04 -6.25 -10.88
C LYS A 41 -13.94 -5.84 -9.42
N VAL A 42 -13.16 -4.80 -9.14
CA VAL A 42 -12.91 -4.30 -7.79
C VAL A 42 -13.15 -2.79 -7.71
N ALA A 43 -13.54 -2.31 -6.53
CA ALA A 43 -13.60 -0.89 -6.23
C ALA A 43 -12.52 -0.54 -5.18
N VAL A 44 -11.77 0.53 -5.44
CA VAL A 44 -10.83 1.08 -4.47
C VAL A 44 -11.52 2.22 -3.72
N LEU A 45 -11.82 2.02 -2.45
CA LEU A 45 -12.50 3.02 -1.62
C LEU A 45 -11.56 4.16 -1.22
N PRO A 46 -12.09 5.33 -0.79
CA PRO A 46 -11.28 6.39 -0.19
C PRO A 46 -10.44 5.84 0.98
N PHE A 47 -9.17 6.24 1.04
CA PHE A 47 -8.27 5.80 2.10
C PHE A 47 -8.46 6.63 3.36
N ASN A 48 -8.43 5.97 4.51
CA ASN A 48 -8.33 6.65 5.78
C ASN A 48 -6.94 7.25 5.93
N ASN A 49 -6.87 8.55 6.16
CA ASN A 49 -5.60 9.26 6.29
C ASN A 49 -5.35 9.64 7.75
N LEU A 50 -4.38 8.98 8.38
CA LEU A 50 -3.95 9.21 9.74
C LEU A 50 -2.66 10.04 9.81
N SER A 51 -2.12 10.45 8.63
CA SER A 51 -0.91 11.25 8.51
C SER A 51 -1.22 12.74 8.53
N ASP A 52 -0.19 13.55 8.77
CA ASP A 52 -0.28 15.01 8.74
C ASP A 52 -0.39 15.59 7.32
N ASP A 53 -0.03 14.84 6.27
CA ASP A 53 -0.18 15.27 4.87
C ASP A 53 -1.62 15.03 4.41
N ARG A 54 -2.37 16.10 4.32
CA ARG A 54 -3.78 16.15 3.97
C ARG A 54 -4.15 15.33 2.70
N TYR A 55 -3.23 15.22 1.74
CA TYR A 55 -3.48 14.56 0.45
C TYR A 55 -2.85 13.16 0.32
N ALA A 56 -2.23 12.65 1.38
CA ALA A 56 -1.53 11.36 1.35
C ALA A 56 -2.45 10.20 0.95
N GLY A 57 -3.66 10.15 1.52
CA GLY A 57 -4.64 9.11 1.20
C GLY A 57 -5.00 9.08 -0.28
N GLU A 58 -5.24 10.25 -0.87
CA GLU A 58 -5.57 10.37 -2.30
C GLU A 58 -4.39 9.98 -3.19
N ARG A 59 -3.18 10.45 -2.89
CA ARG A 59 -1.96 10.13 -3.65
C ARG A 59 -1.69 8.63 -3.67
N ILE A 60 -1.79 7.96 -2.51
CA ILE A 60 -1.54 6.52 -2.40
C ILE A 60 -2.65 5.74 -3.11
N ARG A 61 -3.91 6.14 -2.94
CA ARG A 61 -5.05 5.54 -3.66
C ARG A 61 -4.87 5.62 -5.17
N ASN A 62 -4.47 6.78 -5.69
CA ASN A 62 -4.22 6.97 -7.12
C ASN A 62 -3.06 6.10 -7.61
N SER A 63 -1.96 6.02 -6.85
CA SER A 63 -0.84 5.13 -7.16
C SER A 63 -1.25 3.66 -7.20
N LEU A 64 -2.09 3.22 -6.24
CA LEU A 64 -2.63 1.88 -6.21
C LEU A 64 -3.48 1.55 -7.44
N ILE A 65 -4.38 2.46 -7.82
CA ILE A 65 -5.27 2.26 -8.98
C ILE A 65 -4.46 2.11 -10.26
N VAL A 66 -3.46 2.97 -10.46
CA VAL A 66 -2.58 2.90 -11.64
C VAL A 66 -1.82 1.57 -11.68
N ASP A 67 -1.26 1.12 -10.56
CA ASP A 67 -0.50 -0.15 -10.51
C ASP A 67 -1.43 -1.36 -10.69
N LEU A 68 -2.63 -1.39 -10.08
CA LEU A 68 -3.64 -2.42 -10.31
C LEU A 68 -4.05 -2.53 -11.79
N MET A 69 -4.33 -1.39 -12.42
CA MET A 69 -4.70 -1.35 -13.84
C MET A 69 -3.54 -1.80 -14.73
N SER A 70 -2.31 -1.40 -14.41
CA SER A 70 -1.13 -1.78 -15.20
C SER A 70 -0.85 -3.29 -15.16
N ARG A 71 -1.18 -3.96 -14.05
CA ARG A 71 -1.05 -5.43 -13.90
C ARG A 71 -2.16 -6.21 -14.59
N GLY A 72 -3.29 -5.57 -14.90
CA GLY A 72 -4.41 -6.18 -15.60
C GLY A 72 -5.09 -7.35 -14.86
N ALA A 73 -4.92 -7.42 -13.54
CA ALA A 73 -5.47 -8.51 -12.74
C ALA A 73 -6.97 -8.36 -12.46
N PHE A 74 -7.44 -7.12 -12.39
CA PHE A 74 -8.83 -6.77 -12.09
C PHE A 74 -9.29 -5.59 -12.95
N ASP A 75 -10.56 -5.56 -13.27
CA ASP A 75 -11.24 -4.37 -13.74
C ASP A 75 -11.45 -3.43 -12.55
N VAL A 76 -10.97 -2.20 -12.63
CA VAL A 76 -11.06 -1.22 -11.53
C VAL A 76 -12.15 -0.22 -11.83
N VAL A 77 -13.11 -0.04 -10.91
CA VAL A 77 -14.18 0.96 -11.03
C VAL A 77 -13.58 2.35 -10.97
N GLU A 78 -14.09 3.25 -11.82
CA GLU A 78 -13.69 4.66 -11.85
C GLU A 78 -13.95 5.34 -10.51
N GLN A 79 -13.01 6.21 -10.08
CA GLN A 79 -13.01 6.81 -8.73
C GLN A 79 -14.23 7.70 -8.46
N GLY A 80 -14.69 8.45 -9.46
CA GLY A 80 -15.85 9.32 -9.31
C GLY A 80 -17.14 8.53 -9.10
N GLU A 81 -17.27 7.36 -9.78
CA GLU A 81 -18.38 6.44 -9.58
C GLU A 81 -18.36 5.86 -8.15
N VAL A 82 -17.18 5.42 -7.70
CA VAL A 82 -16.99 4.94 -6.31
C VAL A 82 -17.38 6.03 -5.32
N THR A 83 -16.86 7.24 -5.48
CA THR A 83 -17.10 8.36 -4.55
C THR A 83 -18.58 8.71 -4.50
N LYS A 84 -19.26 8.73 -5.67
CA LYS A 84 -20.71 9.00 -5.74
C LYS A 84 -21.53 7.95 -4.99
N VAL A 85 -21.23 6.66 -5.19
CA VAL A 85 -21.98 5.57 -4.54
C VAL A 85 -21.73 5.58 -3.04
N ILE A 86 -20.49 5.76 -2.60
CA ILE A 86 -20.11 5.87 -1.19
C ILE A 86 -20.83 7.06 -0.53
N GLY A 87 -20.81 8.23 -1.18
CA GLY A 87 -21.50 9.42 -0.67
C GLY A 87 -23.01 9.23 -0.49
N VAL A 88 -23.66 8.44 -1.34
CA VAL A 88 -25.10 8.10 -1.16
C VAL A 88 -25.29 7.18 0.04
N ILE A 89 -24.52 6.08 0.13
CA ILE A 89 -24.63 5.09 1.22
C ILE A 89 -24.41 5.75 2.58
N PHE A 90 -23.41 6.63 2.72
CA PHE A 90 -23.14 7.29 4.00
C PHE A 90 -24.15 8.33 4.39
N ARG A 91 -24.66 9.07 3.43
CA ARG A 91 -25.73 10.03 3.70
C ARG A 91 -26.98 9.32 4.19
N GLU A 92 -27.33 8.20 3.60
CA GLU A 92 -28.45 7.36 4.03
C GLU A 92 -28.22 6.76 5.43
N ALA A 93 -26.96 6.44 5.77
CA ALA A 93 -26.56 5.94 7.09
C ALA A 93 -26.33 7.04 8.15
N GLY A 94 -26.50 8.32 7.79
CA GLY A 94 -26.27 9.44 8.71
C GLY A 94 -24.82 9.67 9.11
N VAL A 95 -23.87 9.19 8.32
CA VAL A 95 -22.42 9.39 8.54
C VAL A 95 -22.01 10.74 7.99
N GLU A 96 -21.36 11.56 8.83
CA GLU A 96 -20.84 12.87 8.41
C GLU A 96 -19.71 12.73 7.39
N GLU A 97 -19.72 13.62 6.41
CA GLU A 97 -18.69 13.70 5.38
C GLU A 97 -17.31 13.95 6.01
N GLY A 98 -16.30 13.17 5.63
CA GLY A 98 -14.92 13.30 6.13
C GLY A 98 -14.56 12.39 7.33
N LYS A 99 -15.51 11.67 7.91
CA LYS A 99 -15.17 10.63 8.89
C LYS A 99 -14.76 9.31 8.23
N ALA A 100 -13.90 8.56 8.92
CA ALA A 100 -13.54 7.21 8.50
C ALA A 100 -14.80 6.38 8.28
N VAL A 101 -14.86 5.76 7.12
CA VAL A 101 -16.00 4.97 6.67
C VAL A 101 -16.12 3.69 7.51
N PRO A 102 -17.12 3.53 8.39
CA PRO A 102 -17.40 2.24 8.95
C PRO A 102 -18.01 1.39 7.82
N VAL A 103 -17.18 0.55 7.21
CA VAL A 103 -17.64 -0.38 6.18
C VAL A 103 -18.05 -1.66 6.89
N ASP A 104 -19.31 -1.71 7.33
CA ASP A 104 -19.93 -2.93 7.83
C ASP A 104 -20.37 -3.86 6.68
N LYS A 105 -20.91 -5.01 7.01
CA LYS A 105 -21.28 -6.01 6.03
C LYS A 105 -22.43 -5.55 5.12
N GLU A 106 -23.36 -4.78 5.65
CA GLU A 106 -24.49 -4.21 4.92
C GLU A 106 -24.01 -3.19 3.90
N ALA A 107 -23.14 -2.28 4.30
CA ALA A 107 -22.53 -1.30 3.40
C ALA A 107 -21.69 -1.97 2.31
N LEU A 108 -20.92 -3.02 2.64
CA LEU A 108 -20.17 -3.81 1.65
C LEU A 108 -21.08 -4.42 0.60
N LYS A 109 -22.17 -5.02 1.02
CA LYS A 109 -23.16 -5.63 0.11
C LYS A 109 -23.77 -4.58 -0.82
N LEU A 110 -24.19 -3.44 -0.28
CA LEU A 110 -24.72 -2.32 -1.09
C LEU A 110 -23.69 -1.78 -2.09
N ILE A 111 -22.43 -1.65 -1.69
CA ILE A 111 -21.34 -1.24 -2.57
C ILE A 111 -21.16 -2.27 -3.71
N GLY A 112 -21.14 -3.56 -3.35
CA GLY A 112 -21.05 -4.65 -4.31
C GLY A 112 -22.16 -4.63 -5.35
N GLU A 113 -23.39 -4.44 -4.91
CA GLU A 113 -24.58 -4.37 -5.77
C GLU A 113 -24.57 -3.12 -6.67
N LYS A 114 -24.35 -1.92 -6.08
CA LYS A 114 -24.40 -0.65 -6.82
C LYS A 114 -23.26 -0.49 -7.84
N LEU A 115 -22.05 -1.00 -7.54
CA LEU A 115 -20.87 -0.93 -8.41
C LEU A 115 -20.65 -2.20 -9.24
N SER A 116 -21.44 -3.26 -8.99
CA SER A 116 -21.28 -4.58 -9.62
C SER A 116 -19.86 -5.12 -9.44
N VAL A 117 -19.32 -5.03 -8.20
CA VAL A 117 -17.97 -5.51 -7.85
C VAL A 117 -18.04 -6.69 -6.90
N GLN A 118 -17.06 -7.61 -7.02
CA GLN A 118 -16.97 -8.77 -6.14
C GLN A 118 -16.14 -8.48 -4.90
N ALA A 119 -15.22 -7.52 -4.97
CA ALA A 119 -14.41 -7.13 -3.83
C ALA A 119 -14.17 -5.62 -3.78
N VAL A 120 -13.90 -5.12 -2.59
CA VAL A 120 -13.45 -3.76 -2.36
C VAL A 120 -12.05 -3.75 -1.74
N ILE A 121 -11.25 -2.75 -2.10
CA ILE A 121 -9.96 -2.49 -1.47
C ILE A 121 -10.09 -1.24 -0.61
N LEU A 122 -9.78 -1.38 0.68
CA LEU A 122 -9.69 -0.28 1.64
C LEU A 122 -8.23 -0.08 2.04
N GLY A 123 -7.88 1.15 2.35
CA GLY A 123 -6.54 1.48 2.83
C GLY A 123 -6.54 2.48 3.97
N SER A 124 -5.46 2.46 4.74
CA SER A 124 -5.10 3.52 5.69
C SER A 124 -3.67 3.97 5.45
N VAL A 125 -3.47 5.28 5.52
CA VAL A 125 -2.13 5.89 5.51
C VAL A 125 -1.78 6.18 6.96
N ASP A 126 -0.87 5.38 7.52
CA ASP A 126 -0.47 5.50 8.92
C ASP A 126 0.59 6.58 9.10
N GLU A 127 1.49 6.74 8.12
CA GLU A 127 2.52 7.78 8.11
C GLU A 127 2.83 8.23 6.68
N TYR A 128 2.97 9.53 6.48
CA TYR A 128 3.41 10.16 5.24
C TYR A 128 4.18 11.44 5.59
N SER A 129 5.42 11.26 6.03
CA SER A 129 6.21 12.35 6.61
C SER A 129 7.49 12.62 5.83
N SER A 130 7.99 13.86 5.98
CA SER A 130 9.32 14.26 5.55
C SER A 130 10.16 14.62 6.77
N GLY A 131 11.36 14.04 6.86
CA GLY A 131 12.27 14.36 7.97
C GLY A 131 11.87 13.78 9.34
N GLY A 132 11.17 12.65 9.39
CA GLY A 132 10.74 11.97 10.61
C GLY A 132 11.87 11.81 11.65
N TYR A 133 11.57 11.32 12.86
CA TYR A 133 12.40 11.31 14.08
C TYR A 133 13.89 10.91 13.90
N ALA A 134 14.22 10.41 12.75
CA ALA A 134 15.56 10.01 12.36
C ALA A 134 16.04 10.62 11.03
N GLY A 135 15.35 11.64 10.48
CA GLY A 135 15.83 12.46 9.38
C GLY A 135 15.71 11.79 8.01
N GLY A 136 14.53 11.30 7.61
CA GLY A 136 14.28 10.80 6.26
C GLY A 136 12.77 10.73 5.96
N ASN A 137 12.42 10.66 4.69
CA ASN A 137 11.04 10.48 4.27
C ASN A 137 10.52 9.10 4.67
N VAL A 138 9.28 9.02 5.14
CA VAL A 138 8.61 7.77 5.53
C VAL A 138 7.23 7.71 4.89
N VAL A 139 6.89 6.54 4.33
CA VAL A 139 5.55 6.19 3.86
C VAL A 139 5.15 4.86 4.50
N SER A 140 4.10 4.86 5.32
CA SER A 140 3.53 3.67 5.92
C SER A 140 2.06 3.56 5.53
N VAL A 141 1.69 2.44 4.90
CA VAL A 141 0.34 2.21 4.40
C VAL A 141 -0.10 0.76 4.64
N ALA A 142 -1.33 0.61 5.07
CA ALA A 142 -1.99 -0.69 5.17
C ALA A 142 -3.15 -0.75 4.18
N MET A 143 -3.34 -1.92 3.55
CA MET A 143 -4.42 -2.19 2.61
C MET A 143 -5.06 -3.53 2.91
N ARG A 144 -6.36 -3.65 2.63
CA ARG A 144 -7.10 -4.91 2.75
C ARG A 144 -8.14 -5.04 1.66
N MET A 145 -8.35 -6.26 1.19
CA MET A 145 -9.38 -6.62 0.24
C MET A 145 -10.47 -7.41 0.97
N LEU A 146 -11.71 -6.97 0.82
CA LEU A 146 -12.88 -7.62 1.39
C LEU A 146 -13.81 -8.10 0.28
N ASP A 147 -14.34 -9.29 0.45
CA ASP A 147 -15.44 -9.79 -0.36
C ASP A 147 -16.72 -9.02 -0.07
N THR A 148 -17.41 -8.56 -1.12
CA THR A 148 -18.60 -7.72 -0.94
C THR A 148 -19.82 -8.52 -0.49
N SER A 149 -19.87 -9.81 -0.75
CA SER A 149 -21.02 -10.65 -0.41
C SER A 149 -20.97 -11.18 1.03
N SER A 150 -19.78 -11.63 1.45
CA SER A 150 -19.57 -12.24 2.77
C SER A 150 -19.02 -11.26 3.81
N GLY A 151 -18.33 -10.20 3.39
CA GLY A 151 -17.61 -9.28 4.27
C GLY A 151 -16.28 -9.85 4.79
N ILE A 152 -15.85 -11.01 4.29
CA ILE A 152 -14.63 -11.66 4.75
C ILE A 152 -13.41 -10.94 4.18
N ILE A 153 -12.37 -10.78 5.00
CA ILE A 153 -11.06 -10.29 4.54
C ILE A 153 -10.42 -11.40 3.71
N LEU A 154 -10.21 -11.14 2.44
CA LEU A 154 -9.55 -12.05 1.51
C LEU A 154 -8.02 -11.90 1.59
N TRP A 155 -7.57 -10.68 1.73
CA TRP A 155 -6.17 -10.31 1.79
C TRP A 155 -5.97 -9.01 2.57
N GLN A 156 -4.83 -8.90 3.21
CA GLN A 156 -4.37 -7.69 3.88
C GLN A 156 -2.85 -7.61 3.82
N ALA A 157 -2.31 -6.42 3.58
CA ALA A 157 -0.88 -6.17 3.68
C ALA A 157 -0.60 -4.77 4.22
N LYS A 158 0.56 -4.63 4.83
CA LYS A 158 1.11 -3.35 5.30
C LYS A 158 2.54 -3.23 4.81
N ALA A 159 2.90 -2.08 4.28
CA ALA A 159 4.28 -1.73 3.94
C ALA A 159 4.68 -0.43 4.65
N THR A 160 5.94 -0.39 5.08
CA THR A 160 6.57 0.83 5.56
C THR A 160 7.86 1.02 4.78
N GLU A 161 7.94 2.09 4.01
CA GLU A 161 9.10 2.48 3.23
C GLU A 161 9.78 3.70 3.85
N THR A 162 11.10 3.68 3.88
CA THR A 162 11.89 4.77 4.43
C THR A 162 12.94 5.23 3.43
N GLY A 163 13.02 6.53 3.20
CA GLY A 163 14.03 7.15 2.32
C GLY A 163 15.45 7.16 2.91
N ARG A 164 15.64 6.54 4.08
CA ARG A 164 16.92 6.52 4.79
C ARG A 164 17.86 5.47 4.24
N SER A 165 19.05 5.92 3.87
CA SER A 165 20.21 5.06 3.80
C SER A 165 21.38 5.81 4.43
N VAL A 166 21.98 5.22 5.47
CA VAL A 166 23.20 5.77 6.11
C VAL A 166 24.28 5.98 5.05
N TRP A 167 24.37 5.07 4.09
CA TRP A 167 25.31 5.15 2.97
C TRP A 167 25.02 6.31 2.02
N ARG A 168 23.75 6.59 1.69
CA ARG A 168 23.38 7.75 0.86
C ARG A 168 23.81 9.05 1.50
N LYS A 169 23.60 9.20 2.80
CA LYS A 169 24.03 10.38 3.56
C LYS A 169 25.54 10.54 3.58
N LEU A 170 26.30 9.43 3.66
CA LEU A 170 27.77 9.45 3.67
C LEU A 170 28.37 9.82 2.29
N VAL A 171 27.69 9.46 1.19
CA VAL A 171 28.15 9.75 -0.18
C VAL A 171 27.45 10.95 -0.82
N GLY A 172 26.66 11.71 -0.05
CA GLY A 172 26.00 12.94 -0.51
C GLY A 172 24.89 12.71 -1.56
N ILE A 173 24.28 11.52 -1.59
CA ILE A 173 23.14 11.22 -2.49
C ILE A 173 21.86 11.74 -1.84
N GLU A 174 21.01 12.42 -2.61
CA GLU A 174 19.70 12.94 -2.17
C GLU A 174 18.80 11.85 -1.57
N GLU A 175 17.97 12.27 -0.62
CA GLU A 175 16.94 11.40 -0.05
C GLU A 175 15.95 10.94 -1.10
N VAL A 176 15.44 9.71 -0.97
CA VAL A 176 14.37 9.20 -1.84
C VAL A 176 13.10 10.01 -1.61
N ASP A 177 12.54 10.56 -2.67
CA ASP A 177 11.31 11.34 -2.60
C ASP A 177 10.13 10.48 -2.14
N ARG A 178 9.16 11.11 -1.46
CA ARG A 178 7.94 10.45 -0.98
C ARG A 178 7.10 9.83 -2.11
N SER A 179 7.16 10.39 -3.31
CA SER A 179 6.50 9.83 -4.49
C SER A 179 7.10 8.46 -4.87
N GLU A 180 8.42 8.32 -4.83
CA GLU A 180 9.09 7.05 -5.09
C GLU A 180 8.82 6.03 -3.97
N LEU A 181 8.84 6.47 -2.70
CA LEU A 181 8.48 5.61 -1.57
C LEU A 181 7.02 5.14 -1.69
N THR A 182 6.11 6.00 -2.15
CA THR A 182 4.71 5.64 -2.40
C THR A 182 4.60 4.54 -3.44
N LYS A 183 5.28 4.69 -4.58
CA LYS A 183 5.30 3.66 -5.64
C LYS A 183 5.89 2.35 -5.13
N SER A 184 6.99 2.42 -4.36
CA SER A 184 7.63 1.25 -3.77
C SER A 184 6.70 0.53 -2.80
N ALA A 185 6.07 1.26 -1.87
CA ALA A 185 5.13 0.70 -0.90
C ALA A 185 3.93 0.03 -1.58
N VAL A 186 3.31 0.71 -2.54
CA VAL A 186 2.19 0.17 -3.33
C VAL A 186 2.61 -1.08 -4.09
N LYS A 187 3.74 -1.03 -4.80
CA LYS A 187 4.28 -2.18 -5.53
C LYS A 187 4.51 -3.37 -4.60
N HIS A 188 5.22 -3.18 -3.49
CA HIS A 188 5.51 -4.26 -2.55
C HIS A 188 4.24 -4.85 -1.93
N ILE A 189 3.23 -4.02 -1.64
CA ILE A 189 1.93 -4.48 -1.16
C ILE A 189 1.24 -5.34 -2.22
N LEU A 190 1.16 -4.85 -3.47
CA LEU A 190 0.49 -5.57 -4.56
C LEU A 190 1.24 -6.85 -4.97
N ASP A 191 2.56 -6.90 -4.86
CA ASP A 191 3.36 -8.12 -5.08
C ASP A 191 3.02 -9.24 -4.07
N THR A 192 2.26 -8.93 -3.00
CA THR A 192 1.75 -9.93 -2.05
C THR A 192 0.36 -10.45 -2.40
N LEU A 193 -0.34 -9.78 -3.31
CA LEU A 193 -1.71 -10.11 -3.73
C LEU A 193 -1.72 -10.84 -5.08
N LEU A 194 -0.79 -10.47 -5.97
CA LEU A 194 -0.75 -10.84 -7.40
C LEU A 194 0.49 -11.64 -7.76
#